data_5742330df0a7e1b703417c536fa1da60
#
_entry.id   5742330df0a7e1b703417c536fa1da60
#
_cell.length_a   1.000
_cell.length_b   1.000
_cell.length_c   1.000
_cell.angle_alpha   90.00
_cell.angle_beta   90.00
_cell.angle_gamma   90.00
#
_symmetry.space_group_name_H-M   'P 1'
#
loop_
_entity.id
_entity.type
_entity.pdbx_description
1 polymer ?
#
loop_
_entity_poly.entity_id
_entity_poly.type
_entity_poly.pdbx_seq_one_letter_code
_entity_poly.pdbx_strand_id
1 'polypeptide(L)'
;MRRAFERYGFQPIETPAMENLQTLTGKYGEEGDQLIFKILNNGDYLAKANGEALDSRNSKALTSSISKKALRYDLTVPFARFVVMSRNDLAFPFRRYQMQTVWRGDRPGKGRYQEFTQCDADIIGSDSLLCELDLITLFHEVLSELGVPGYEIVLNDRRLLNGLARAWGIEDRFQDFTVALDKWDKIGNEGVRKELTERGFDAASVDSVMGLFDLLQSPDLVTRLAGIKAMFQADDEEAHQAFAEVEDLIGLAHAAGVGENVLVFDPTLARGLNYYTGAIFEVRVPEAPIGSICGGGRYADLTGIFGWDGMSGVGVSFGADRIYDVLEHFDAFPTEAMVQPQVLIVQMDAEGRSAAVDALHALRGNGTRTVLYPEAAKLKKQLKHAAELGVSFVMLAGEDERAQNAWTVRNMETGEQTVASLSDAIGIIQSALS
;
A
#
# COMPACT_ATOMS: atom_id res chain seq x y z
N MET A 1 6.63 -6.40 -4.81
CA MET A 1 6.94 -5.11 -4.17
C MET A 1 8.40 -4.96 -3.78
N ARG A 2 8.97 -5.70 -2.77
CA ARG A 2 10.39 -5.50 -2.33
C ARG A 2 11.37 -5.50 -3.48
N ARG A 3 11.32 -6.49 -4.38
CA ARG A 3 12.21 -6.58 -5.56
C ARG A 3 12.08 -5.37 -6.49
N ALA A 4 10.87 -4.83 -6.65
CA ALA A 4 10.65 -3.62 -7.43
C ALA A 4 11.31 -2.42 -6.73
N PHE A 5 11.09 -2.19 -5.43
CA PHE A 5 11.76 -1.12 -4.69
C PHE A 5 13.28 -1.18 -4.81
N GLU A 6 13.87 -2.37 -4.69
CA GLU A 6 15.32 -2.58 -4.81
C GLU A 6 15.83 -2.29 -6.24
N ARG A 7 15.06 -2.62 -7.31
CA ARG A 7 15.39 -2.27 -8.71
C ARG A 7 15.44 -0.76 -8.93
N TYR A 8 14.58 0.01 -8.25
CA TYR A 8 14.57 1.48 -8.30
C TYR A 8 15.59 2.12 -7.36
N GLY A 9 16.46 1.34 -6.72
CA GLY A 9 17.52 1.82 -5.84
C GLY A 9 17.05 2.29 -4.46
N PHE A 10 15.86 1.93 -4.04
CA PHE A 10 15.38 2.24 -2.69
C PHE A 10 16.06 1.33 -1.66
N GLN A 11 16.44 1.91 -0.53
CA GLN A 11 17.06 1.22 0.60
C GLN A 11 16.03 0.90 1.68
N PRO A 12 16.10 -0.29 2.30
CA PRO A 12 15.20 -0.66 3.39
C PRO A 12 15.50 0.12 4.66
N ILE A 13 14.46 0.67 5.28
CA ILE A 13 14.54 1.20 6.64
C ILE A 13 13.36 0.67 7.46
N GLU A 14 13.51 0.73 8.78
CA GLU A 14 12.43 0.49 9.73
C GLU A 14 12.41 1.58 10.82
N THR A 15 11.22 1.94 11.25
CA THR A 15 11.02 2.87 12.37
C THR A 15 10.24 2.17 13.47
N PRO A 16 10.35 2.63 14.74
CA PRO A 16 9.60 2.03 15.84
C PRO A 16 8.08 2.06 15.63
N ALA A 17 7.39 1.01 16.04
CA ALA A 17 5.92 0.96 16.03
C ALA A 17 5.30 1.97 17.02
N MET A 18 5.97 2.18 18.15
CA MET A 18 5.58 3.15 19.19
C MET A 18 6.41 4.41 19.06
N GLU A 19 5.76 5.52 18.75
CA GLU A 19 6.34 6.85 18.69
C GLU A 19 5.97 7.70 19.92
N ASN A 20 6.69 8.79 20.14
CA ASN A 20 6.23 9.78 21.10
C ASN A 20 4.92 10.41 20.59
N LEU A 21 3.93 10.57 21.46
CA LEU A 21 2.64 11.14 21.08
C LEU A 21 2.78 12.51 20.41
N GLN A 22 3.70 13.35 20.89
CA GLN A 22 3.99 14.68 20.33
C GLN A 22 4.58 14.61 18.90
N THR A 23 5.25 13.52 18.54
CA THR A 23 5.76 13.30 17.16
C THR A 23 4.62 13.16 16.17
N LEU A 24 3.52 12.55 16.58
CA LEU A 24 2.40 12.20 15.69
C LEU A 24 1.29 13.26 15.71
N THR A 25 0.99 13.87 16.85
CA THR A 25 -0.14 14.82 16.99
C THR A 25 0.11 16.13 16.25
N GLY A 26 -0.95 16.71 15.69
CA GLY A 26 -0.92 17.95 14.92
C GLY A 26 -0.38 17.82 13.49
N LYS A 27 -0.22 16.60 12.99
CA LYS A 27 0.36 16.32 11.66
C LYS A 27 -0.67 15.84 10.64
N TYR A 28 -1.74 15.23 11.11
CA TYR A 28 -2.75 14.58 10.27
C TYR A 28 -4.08 15.33 10.22
N GLY A 29 -4.13 16.56 10.76
CA GLY A 29 -5.36 17.30 10.96
C GLY A 29 -6.17 16.79 12.17
N GLU A 30 -7.27 17.48 12.50
CA GLU A 30 -8.06 17.14 13.70
C GLU A 30 -8.69 15.73 13.61
N GLU A 31 -9.16 15.33 12.44
CA GLU A 31 -9.74 14.00 12.23
C GLU A 31 -8.67 12.91 12.40
N GLY A 32 -7.51 13.05 11.75
CA GLY A 32 -6.43 12.08 11.86
C GLY A 32 -5.89 11.95 13.29
N ASP A 33 -5.78 13.06 14.02
CA ASP A 33 -5.32 13.06 15.42
C ASP A 33 -6.28 12.29 16.36
N GLN A 34 -7.58 12.25 16.04
CA GLN A 34 -8.55 11.45 16.77
C GLN A 34 -8.38 9.95 16.53
N LEU A 35 -7.90 9.57 15.34
CA LEU A 35 -7.70 8.18 14.95
C LEU A 35 -6.38 7.57 15.44
N ILE A 36 -5.49 8.35 16.08
CA ILE A 36 -4.24 7.84 16.64
C ILE A 36 -4.54 6.99 17.89
N PHE A 37 -4.09 5.73 17.88
CA PHE A 37 -4.11 4.87 19.06
C PHE A 37 -3.08 5.33 20.10
N LYS A 38 -3.56 5.81 21.24
CA LYS A 38 -2.74 6.32 22.34
C LYS A 38 -2.44 5.18 23.33
N ILE A 39 -1.19 5.11 23.81
CA ILE A 39 -0.74 4.07 24.73
C ILE A 39 -0.65 4.68 26.13
N LEU A 40 -1.36 4.09 27.07
CA LEU A 40 -1.29 4.53 28.47
C LEU A 40 0.13 4.37 29.04
N ASN A 41 0.55 5.28 29.90
CA ASN A 41 1.84 5.18 30.58
C ASN A 41 1.88 3.90 31.44
N ASN A 42 3.04 3.30 31.56
CA ASN A 42 3.22 2.09 32.35
C ASN A 42 3.02 2.35 33.86
N GLY A 43 2.62 1.33 34.58
CA GLY A 43 2.34 1.36 36.00
C GLY A 43 1.02 2.06 36.33
N ASP A 44 0.98 2.81 37.42
CA ASP A 44 -0.19 3.64 37.77
C ASP A 44 -0.22 4.90 36.90
N TYR A 45 -0.89 4.79 35.76
CA TYR A 45 -0.98 5.87 34.76
C TYR A 45 -1.80 7.07 35.25
N LEU A 46 -2.58 6.92 36.33
CA LEU A 46 -3.32 8.02 36.97
C LEU A 46 -2.50 8.78 38.03
N ALA A 47 -1.42 8.21 38.56
CA ALA A 47 -0.62 8.82 39.61
C ALA A 47 -0.09 10.23 39.27
N LYS A 48 0.10 10.53 37.98
CA LYS A 48 0.56 11.84 37.49
C LYS A 48 -0.46 12.49 36.55
N ALA A 49 -1.72 12.02 36.57
CA ALA A 49 -2.78 12.57 35.74
C ALA A 49 -3.09 14.01 36.12
N ASN A 50 -3.49 14.82 35.14
CA ASN A 50 -4.01 16.14 35.39
C ASN A 50 -5.36 16.04 36.11
N GLY A 51 -5.42 16.34 37.40
CA GLY A 51 -6.60 16.20 38.26
C GLY A 51 -7.79 17.03 37.75
N GLU A 52 -7.56 18.28 37.35
CA GLU A 52 -8.62 19.16 36.85
C GLU A 52 -9.21 18.61 35.54
N ALA A 53 -8.36 18.11 34.62
CA ALA A 53 -8.80 17.50 33.40
C ALA A 53 -9.57 16.17 33.64
N LEU A 54 -9.15 15.42 34.66
CA LEU A 54 -9.83 14.18 35.06
C LEU A 54 -11.21 14.47 35.65
N ASP A 55 -11.29 15.42 36.59
CA ASP A 55 -12.54 15.80 37.25
C ASP A 55 -13.54 16.43 36.27
N SER A 56 -13.05 17.25 35.36
CA SER A 56 -13.88 17.85 34.30
C SER A 56 -14.17 16.90 33.10
N ARG A 57 -13.65 15.67 33.13
CA ARG A 57 -13.74 14.67 32.03
C ARG A 57 -13.26 15.21 30.69
N ASN A 58 -12.28 16.10 30.70
CA ASN A 58 -11.64 16.63 29.49
C ASN A 58 -10.58 15.66 28.99
N SER A 59 -10.99 14.71 28.12
CA SER A 59 -10.09 13.67 27.60
C SER A 59 -8.91 14.23 26.81
N LYS A 60 -9.09 15.34 26.07
CA LYS A 60 -8.01 15.98 25.30
C LYS A 60 -6.91 16.53 26.20
N ALA A 61 -7.28 17.25 27.25
CA ALA A 61 -6.33 17.79 28.22
C ALA A 61 -5.69 16.70 29.09
N LEU A 62 -6.47 15.64 29.43
CA LEU A 62 -5.99 14.52 30.23
C LEU A 62 -4.94 13.68 29.49
N THR A 63 -5.11 13.48 28.19
CA THR A 63 -4.28 12.59 27.37
C THR A 63 -2.79 12.85 27.53
N SER A 64 -2.33 14.10 27.51
CA SER A 64 -0.91 14.44 27.60
C SER A 64 -0.26 14.01 28.92
N SER A 65 -1.03 13.87 30.01
CA SER A 65 -0.54 13.45 31.31
C SER A 65 -0.54 11.92 31.50
N ILE A 66 -1.42 11.18 30.82
CA ILE A 66 -1.58 9.73 30.99
C ILE A 66 -1.01 8.91 29.83
N SER A 67 -0.68 9.55 28.70
CA SER A 67 -0.18 8.90 27.49
C SER A 67 0.96 9.71 26.89
N LYS A 68 2.17 9.15 26.90
CA LYS A 68 3.37 9.74 26.28
C LYS A 68 3.71 9.09 24.94
N LYS A 69 3.15 7.94 24.67
CA LYS A 69 3.38 7.12 23.48
C LYS A 69 2.10 6.88 22.72
N ALA A 70 2.23 6.64 21.42
CA ALA A 70 1.15 6.24 20.55
C ALA A 70 1.67 5.26 19.49
N LEU A 71 0.78 4.49 18.90
CA LEU A 71 1.09 3.70 17.71
C LEU A 71 1.18 4.62 16.50
N ARG A 72 2.15 4.39 15.62
CA ARG A 72 2.31 5.18 14.38
C ARG A 72 1.08 5.06 13.49
N TYR A 73 0.65 6.18 12.98
CA TYR A 73 -0.52 6.32 12.11
C TYR A 73 -0.19 6.06 10.62
N ASP A 74 1.03 6.42 10.22
CA ASP A 74 1.64 6.20 8.92
C ASP A 74 3.15 5.90 9.08
N LEU A 75 3.84 5.75 7.95
CA LEU A 75 5.30 5.57 7.92
C LEU A 75 6.04 6.86 7.55
N THR A 76 5.34 7.88 7.02
CA THR A 76 5.95 9.11 6.49
C THR A 76 6.41 10.06 7.58
N VAL A 77 5.59 10.31 8.61
CA VAL A 77 5.98 11.17 9.74
C VAL A 77 7.14 10.58 10.55
N PRO A 78 7.14 9.27 10.92
CA PRO A 78 8.31 8.63 11.51
C PRO A 78 9.56 8.67 10.61
N PHE A 79 9.39 8.56 9.29
CA PHE A 79 10.48 8.69 8.33
C PHE A 79 11.09 10.09 8.33
N ALA A 80 10.28 11.14 8.28
CA ALA A 80 10.78 12.53 8.35
C ALA A 80 11.61 12.76 9.62
N ARG A 81 11.17 12.25 10.77
CA ARG A 81 11.94 12.27 12.01
C ARG A 81 13.29 11.52 11.87
N PHE A 82 13.26 10.33 11.26
CA PHE A 82 14.47 9.53 11.00
C PHE A 82 15.49 10.32 10.15
N VAL A 83 15.03 10.96 9.06
CA VAL A 83 15.87 11.75 8.16
C VAL A 83 16.58 12.88 8.91
N VAL A 84 15.83 13.62 9.74
CA VAL A 84 16.41 14.72 10.54
C VAL A 84 17.45 14.21 11.52
N MET A 85 17.17 13.10 12.20
CA MET A 85 18.11 12.50 13.18
C MET A 85 19.38 11.94 12.51
N SER A 86 19.27 11.43 11.30
CA SER A 86 20.38 10.76 10.56
C SER A 86 20.96 11.63 9.46
N ARG A 87 20.66 12.92 9.39
CA ARG A 87 20.98 13.83 8.30
C ARG A 87 22.46 13.86 7.88
N ASN A 88 23.36 13.61 8.82
CA ASN A 88 24.80 13.63 8.56
C ASN A 88 25.33 12.29 8.01
N ASP A 89 24.53 11.23 8.12
CA ASP A 89 24.87 9.87 7.70
C ASP A 89 24.21 9.46 6.38
N LEU A 90 23.24 10.27 5.90
CA LEU A 90 22.49 10.01 4.68
C LEU A 90 23.10 10.75 3.48
N ALA A 91 23.17 10.05 2.34
CA ALA A 91 23.49 10.67 1.05
C ALA A 91 22.19 11.11 0.37
N PHE A 92 22.12 12.37 -0.08
CA PHE A 92 20.95 12.93 -0.76
C PHE A 92 21.18 13.04 -2.28
N PRO A 93 20.14 12.84 -3.14
CA PRO A 93 18.77 12.43 -2.78
C PRO A 93 18.73 11.05 -2.15
N PHE A 94 18.04 10.92 -1.02
CA PHE A 94 17.91 9.66 -0.31
C PHE A 94 16.63 8.94 -0.74
N ARG A 95 16.75 7.67 -1.11
CA ARG A 95 15.64 6.78 -1.52
C ARG A 95 15.45 5.70 -0.49
N ARG A 96 14.29 5.65 0.15
CA ARG A 96 13.99 4.59 1.14
C ARG A 96 12.72 3.83 0.76
N TYR A 97 12.65 2.57 1.11
CA TYR A 97 11.38 1.86 1.22
C TYR A 97 11.19 1.32 2.64
N GLN A 98 9.93 1.16 3.03
CA GLN A 98 9.55 0.64 4.33
C GLN A 98 8.25 -0.16 4.20
N MET A 99 8.24 -1.41 4.69
CA MET A 99 7.09 -2.30 4.63
C MET A 99 6.74 -2.73 6.05
N GLN A 100 5.88 -1.97 6.70
CA GLN A 100 5.55 -2.19 8.11
C GLN A 100 4.07 -1.89 8.40
N THR A 101 3.60 -2.44 9.52
CA THR A 101 2.25 -2.21 10.03
C THR A 101 2.06 -0.81 10.57
N VAL A 102 0.88 -0.23 10.34
CA VAL A 102 0.39 1.03 10.90
C VAL A 102 -0.98 0.82 11.54
N TRP A 103 -1.39 1.76 12.40
CA TRP A 103 -2.61 1.62 13.19
C TRP A 103 -3.47 2.88 13.12
N ARG A 104 -4.73 2.71 12.75
CA ARG A 104 -5.73 3.80 12.68
C ARG A 104 -7.00 3.40 13.38
N GLY A 105 -7.56 4.29 14.19
CA GLY A 105 -8.81 4.09 14.92
C GLY A 105 -10.06 4.19 14.03
N ASP A 106 -9.97 3.88 12.74
CA ASP A 106 -11.08 3.87 11.81
C ASP A 106 -12.17 2.87 12.23
N ARG A 107 -13.41 3.15 11.83
CA ARG A 107 -14.48 2.18 11.95
C ARG A 107 -14.21 1.02 10.97
N PRO A 108 -14.07 -0.22 11.47
CA PRO A 108 -13.78 -1.37 10.61
C PRO A 108 -14.83 -1.59 9.52
N GLY A 109 -14.36 -1.98 8.34
CA GLY A 109 -15.20 -2.29 7.18
C GLY A 109 -14.36 -2.93 6.06
N LYS A 110 -14.99 -3.29 4.94
CA LYS A 110 -14.28 -3.83 3.78
C LYS A 110 -13.29 -2.79 3.27
N GLY A 111 -12.01 -3.16 3.14
CA GLY A 111 -10.92 -2.25 2.77
C GLY A 111 -10.55 -1.21 3.85
N ARG A 112 -11.06 -1.34 5.08
CA ARG A 112 -10.73 -0.48 6.24
C ARG A 112 -10.40 -1.32 7.45
N TYR A 113 -9.16 -1.32 7.84
CA TYR A 113 -8.60 -2.07 8.96
C TYR A 113 -8.04 -1.11 10.00
N GLN A 114 -8.04 -1.53 11.27
CA GLN A 114 -7.41 -0.75 12.34
C GLN A 114 -5.92 -1.03 12.45
N GLU A 115 -5.49 -2.16 11.95
CA GLU A 115 -4.11 -2.58 11.81
C GLU A 115 -3.92 -3.10 10.38
N PHE A 116 -2.99 -2.51 9.63
CA PHE A 116 -2.74 -2.86 8.23
C PHE A 116 -1.31 -2.52 7.81
N THR A 117 -0.85 -3.12 6.72
CA THR A 117 0.51 -2.95 6.23
C THR A 117 0.56 -1.88 5.16
N GLN A 118 1.41 -0.87 5.37
CA GLN A 118 1.84 0.06 4.35
C GLN A 118 3.19 -0.37 3.77
N CYS A 119 3.32 -0.26 2.46
CA CYS A 119 4.57 -0.46 1.74
C CYS A 119 4.93 0.85 1.06
N ASP A 120 5.75 1.67 1.73
CA ASP A 120 6.06 3.02 1.32
C ASP A 120 7.39 3.09 0.58
N ALA A 121 7.47 3.96 -0.43
CA ALA A 121 8.68 4.34 -1.12
C ALA A 121 8.76 5.87 -1.19
N ASP A 122 9.84 6.46 -0.72
CA ASP A 122 10.04 7.92 -0.70
C ASP A 122 11.42 8.30 -1.24
N ILE A 123 11.45 9.45 -1.91
CA ILE A 123 12.65 10.12 -2.37
C ILE A 123 12.69 11.49 -1.71
N ILE A 124 13.73 11.80 -0.95
CA ILE A 124 13.88 13.07 -0.25
C ILE A 124 15.18 13.78 -0.64
N GLY A 125 15.13 15.11 -0.75
CA GLY A 125 16.27 15.94 -1.11
C GLY A 125 16.39 16.25 -2.60
N SER A 126 15.26 16.23 -3.35
CA SER A 126 15.20 16.64 -4.76
C SER A 126 13.81 17.18 -5.11
N ASP A 127 13.79 18.27 -5.89
CA ASP A 127 12.59 18.89 -6.48
C ASP A 127 12.33 18.42 -7.92
N SER A 128 13.17 17.52 -8.45
CA SER A 128 13.06 17.06 -9.83
C SER A 128 11.79 16.23 -10.05
N LEU A 129 11.06 16.52 -11.13
CA LEU A 129 9.89 15.74 -11.59
C LEU A 129 10.25 14.28 -11.95
N LEU A 130 11.53 13.97 -12.14
CA LEU A 130 11.97 12.59 -12.34
C LEU A 130 11.74 11.73 -11.10
N CYS A 131 11.60 12.34 -9.91
CA CYS A 131 11.23 11.61 -8.71
C CYS A 131 9.77 11.15 -8.76
N GLU A 132 8.86 12.01 -9.23
CA GLU A 132 7.46 11.65 -9.47
C GLU A 132 7.34 10.58 -10.56
N LEU A 133 8.09 10.73 -11.65
CA LEU A 133 8.13 9.74 -12.74
C LEU A 133 8.52 8.35 -12.22
N ASP A 134 9.58 8.27 -11.42
CA ASP A 134 10.03 7.01 -10.81
C ASP A 134 8.91 6.37 -9.96
N LEU A 135 8.15 7.17 -9.22
CA LEU A 135 7.06 6.66 -8.38
C LEU A 135 5.82 6.23 -9.20
N ILE A 136 5.50 6.94 -10.29
CA ILE A 136 4.42 6.54 -11.22
C ILE A 136 4.79 5.22 -11.91
N THR A 137 6.02 5.10 -12.42
CA THR A 137 6.48 3.87 -13.06
C THR A 137 6.58 2.72 -12.06
N LEU A 138 6.98 2.99 -10.82
CA LEU A 138 6.98 2.02 -9.73
C LEU A 138 5.57 1.50 -9.40
N PHE A 139 4.56 2.38 -9.36
CA PHE A 139 3.15 1.95 -9.21
C PHE A 139 2.76 1.01 -10.34
N HIS A 140 3.03 1.42 -11.58
CA HIS A 140 2.69 0.64 -12.76
C HIS A 140 3.36 -0.74 -12.76
N GLU A 141 4.65 -0.80 -12.49
CA GLU A 141 5.40 -2.05 -12.45
C GLU A 141 4.90 -2.99 -11.34
N VAL A 142 4.76 -2.49 -10.11
CA VAL A 142 4.32 -3.31 -8.98
C VAL A 142 2.91 -3.86 -9.18
N LEU A 143 1.96 -3.03 -9.63
CA LEU A 143 0.58 -3.46 -9.79
C LEU A 143 0.41 -4.42 -10.98
N SER A 144 1.17 -4.21 -12.07
CA SER A 144 1.23 -5.13 -13.20
C SER A 144 1.82 -6.49 -12.81
N GLU A 145 2.95 -6.51 -12.08
CA GLU A 145 3.57 -7.75 -11.59
C GLU A 145 2.67 -8.51 -10.60
N LEU A 146 1.84 -7.81 -9.84
CA LEU A 146 0.86 -8.42 -8.93
C LEU A 146 -0.41 -8.90 -9.65
N GLY A 147 -0.59 -8.55 -10.91
CA GLY A 147 -1.78 -8.89 -11.68
C GLY A 147 -3.05 -8.16 -11.22
N VAL A 148 -2.92 -6.96 -10.65
CA VAL A 148 -4.09 -6.15 -10.25
C VAL A 148 -4.87 -5.73 -11.50
N PRO A 149 -6.15 -6.12 -11.66
CA PRO A 149 -6.90 -5.81 -12.86
C PRO A 149 -7.41 -4.37 -12.86
N GLY A 150 -7.42 -3.73 -14.03
CA GLY A 150 -8.15 -2.48 -14.28
C GLY A 150 -7.81 -1.30 -13.37
N TYR A 151 -6.58 -1.23 -12.83
CA TYR A 151 -6.17 -0.12 -11.99
C TYR A 151 -5.91 1.15 -12.79
N GLU A 152 -6.20 2.27 -12.16
CA GLU A 152 -5.89 3.62 -12.64
C GLU A 152 -4.98 4.32 -11.64
N ILE A 153 -3.91 4.94 -12.13
CA ILE A 153 -3.06 5.86 -11.38
C ILE A 153 -3.59 7.26 -11.64
N VAL A 154 -4.20 7.85 -10.63
CA VAL A 154 -4.79 9.18 -10.73
C VAL A 154 -3.76 10.21 -10.27
N LEU A 155 -3.55 11.23 -11.09
CA LEU A 155 -2.61 12.32 -10.87
C LEU A 155 -3.35 13.65 -10.75
N ASN A 156 -2.97 14.45 -9.77
CA ASN A 156 -3.27 15.87 -9.68
C ASN A 156 -2.10 16.64 -9.05
N ASP A 157 -2.23 17.95 -8.93
CA ASP A 157 -1.31 18.78 -8.17
C ASP A 157 -2.08 19.75 -7.26
N ARG A 158 -1.63 19.88 -6.01
CA ARG A 158 -2.30 20.74 -5.01
C ARG A 158 -2.31 22.20 -5.42
N ARG A 159 -1.29 22.65 -6.13
CA ARG A 159 -1.18 24.02 -6.63
C ARG A 159 -2.26 24.33 -7.68
N LEU A 160 -2.71 23.34 -8.46
CA LEU A 160 -3.82 23.48 -9.40
C LEU A 160 -5.14 23.70 -8.67
N LEU A 161 -5.39 22.93 -7.60
CA LEU A 161 -6.58 23.16 -6.75
C LEU A 161 -6.57 24.56 -6.13
N ASN A 162 -5.42 25.01 -5.65
CA ASN A 162 -5.26 26.35 -5.13
C ASN A 162 -5.49 27.41 -6.22
N GLY A 163 -4.97 27.19 -7.45
CA GLY A 163 -5.18 28.07 -8.60
C GLY A 163 -6.67 28.20 -8.99
N LEU A 164 -7.40 27.08 -9.00
CA LEU A 164 -8.85 27.08 -9.23
C LEU A 164 -9.57 27.85 -8.11
N ALA A 165 -9.20 27.63 -6.85
CA ALA A 165 -9.78 28.36 -5.73
C ALA A 165 -9.54 29.88 -5.83
N ARG A 166 -8.31 30.30 -6.23
CA ARG A 166 -8.00 31.72 -6.52
C ARG A 166 -8.84 32.26 -7.65
N ALA A 167 -8.92 31.54 -8.76
CA ALA A 167 -9.70 31.93 -9.92
C ALA A 167 -11.21 32.15 -9.60
N TRP A 168 -11.72 31.36 -8.66
CA TRP A 168 -13.14 31.43 -8.26
C TRP A 168 -13.39 32.28 -7.01
N GLY A 169 -12.35 32.87 -6.41
CA GLY A 169 -12.47 33.72 -5.23
C GLY A 169 -12.90 32.97 -3.95
N ILE A 170 -12.50 31.71 -3.81
CA ILE A 170 -12.89 30.84 -2.70
C ILE A 170 -11.69 30.31 -1.87
N GLU A 171 -10.55 31.00 -1.94
CA GLU A 171 -9.33 30.62 -1.21
C GLU A 171 -9.54 30.50 0.30
N ASP A 172 -10.26 31.44 0.89
CA ASP A 172 -10.59 31.44 2.33
C ASP A 172 -11.39 30.20 2.74
N ARG A 173 -11.94 29.48 1.80
CA ARG A 173 -12.80 28.32 1.98
C ARG A 173 -12.26 27.06 1.31
N PHE A 174 -10.96 27.06 1.02
CA PHE A 174 -10.29 25.96 0.31
C PHE A 174 -10.57 24.59 0.92
N GLN A 175 -10.56 24.49 2.26
CA GLN A 175 -10.83 23.23 2.94
C GLN A 175 -12.28 22.76 2.72
N ASP A 176 -13.28 23.65 2.81
CA ASP A 176 -14.68 23.30 2.53
C ASP A 176 -14.88 22.87 1.08
N PHE A 177 -14.21 23.55 0.16
CA PHE A 177 -14.21 23.24 -1.27
C PHE A 177 -13.65 21.84 -1.52
N THR A 178 -12.45 21.53 -1.02
CA THR A 178 -11.81 20.23 -1.23
C THR A 178 -12.57 19.07 -0.59
N VAL A 179 -13.21 19.30 0.58
CA VAL A 179 -14.09 18.31 1.21
C VAL A 179 -15.34 18.04 0.36
N ALA A 180 -15.89 19.04 -0.31
CA ALA A 180 -17.02 18.85 -1.21
C ALA A 180 -16.62 18.07 -2.49
N LEU A 181 -15.45 18.41 -3.07
CA LEU A 181 -14.89 17.67 -4.21
C LEU A 181 -14.66 16.19 -3.90
N ASP A 182 -14.09 15.88 -2.73
CA ASP A 182 -13.81 14.49 -2.31
C ASP A 182 -15.06 13.61 -2.26
N LYS A 183 -16.23 14.20 -2.19
CA LYS A 183 -17.51 13.49 -2.19
C LYS A 183 -18.08 13.26 -3.58
N TRP A 184 -17.54 13.90 -4.62
CA TRP A 184 -18.12 13.91 -5.95
C TRP A 184 -18.45 12.52 -6.48
N ASP A 185 -17.52 11.57 -6.39
CA ASP A 185 -17.71 10.18 -6.82
C ASP A 185 -18.92 9.49 -6.16
N LYS A 186 -19.31 9.95 -4.97
CA LYS A 186 -20.38 9.34 -4.16
C LYS A 186 -21.72 10.02 -4.33
N ILE A 187 -21.72 11.34 -4.47
CA ILE A 187 -22.94 12.15 -4.44
C ILE A 187 -23.29 12.82 -5.79
N GLY A 188 -22.37 12.74 -6.77
CA GLY A 188 -22.53 13.32 -8.10
C GLY A 188 -22.62 14.84 -8.12
N ASN A 189 -22.80 15.44 -9.32
CA ASN A 189 -22.82 16.90 -9.53
C ASN A 189 -23.88 17.59 -8.65
N GLU A 190 -25.10 17.07 -8.62
CA GLU A 190 -26.19 17.66 -7.84
C GLU A 190 -25.92 17.61 -6.33
N GLY A 191 -25.32 16.54 -5.86
CA GLY A 191 -24.93 16.39 -4.45
C GLY A 191 -23.84 17.37 -4.05
N VAL A 192 -22.82 17.59 -4.91
CA VAL A 192 -21.77 18.57 -4.67
C VAL A 192 -22.33 19.99 -4.73
N ARG A 193 -23.18 20.31 -5.71
CA ARG A 193 -23.88 21.60 -5.79
C ARG A 193 -24.60 21.92 -4.50
N LYS A 194 -25.37 20.97 -3.99
CA LYS A 194 -26.11 21.08 -2.71
C LYS A 194 -25.15 21.29 -1.53
N GLU A 195 -24.12 20.46 -1.42
CA GLU A 195 -23.12 20.53 -0.34
C GLU A 195 -22.43 21.92 -0.29
N LEU A 196 -22.00 22.44 -1.45
CA LEU A 196 -21.38 23.74 -1.54
C LEU A 196 -22.35 24.86 -1.13
N THR A 197 -23.60 24.78 -1.59
CA THR A 197 -24.64 25.75 -1.23
C THR A 197 -24.93 25.73 0.28
N GLU A 198 -25.09 24.53 0.87
CA GLU A 198 -25.31 24.36 2.32
C GLU A 198 -24.14 24.85 3.16
N ARG A 199 -22.93 24.75 2.63
CA ARG A 199 -21.73 25.34 3.23
C ARG A 199 -21.65 26.84 3.04
N GLY A 200 -22.55 27.47 2.27
CA GLY A 200 -22.66 28.92 2.09
C GLY A 200 -21.72 29.47 1.02
N PHE A 201 -21.36 28.72 0.01
CA PHE A 201 -20.75 29.25 -1.21
C PHE A 201 -21.80 30.03 -2.02
N ASP A 202 -21.41 31.13 -2.65
CA ASP A 202 -22.28 31.89 -3.52
C ASP A 202 -22.56 31.18 -4.85
N ALA A 203 -23.61 31.57 -5.55
CA ALA A 203 -24.05 30.89 -6.77
C ALA A 203 -23.00 30.92 -7.89
N ALA A 204 -22.22 32.00 -8.02
CA ALA A 204 -21.20 32.11 -9.06
C ALA A 204 -20.04 31.14 -8.82
N SER A 205 -19.58 31.02 -7.58
CA SER A 205 -18.57 30.05 -7.17
C SER A 205 -19.04 28.60 -7.40
N VAL A 206 -20.30 28.31 -7.02
CA VAL A 206 -20.90 26.97 -7.25
C VAL A 206 -20.98 26.67 -8.75
N ASP A 207 -21.40 27.61 -9.58
CA ASP A 207 -21.51 27.44 -11.04
C ASP A 207 -20.11 27.24 -11.68
N SER A 208 -19.08 27.91 -11.18
CA SER A 208 -17.69 27.68 -11.62
C SER A 208 -17.21 26.27 -11.34
N VAL A 209 -17.48 25.73 -10.15
CA VAL A 209 -17.18 24.33 -9.80
C VAL A 209 -17.95 23.36 -10.71
N MET A 210 -19.24 23.65 -10.98
CA MET A 210 -20.03 22.81 -11.91
C MET A 210 -19.45 22.82 -13.31
N GLY A 211 -18.95 23.97 -13.79
CA GLY A 211 -18.25 24.08 -15.09
C GLY A 211 -17.02 23.19 -15.19
N LEU A 212 -16.28 22.98 -14.10
CA LEU A 212 -15.20 21.99 -14.07
C LEU A 212 -15.72 20.56 -14.29
N PHE A 213 -16.79 20.17 -13.60
CA PHE A 213 -17.37 18.83 -13.76
C PHE A 213 -17.92 18.59 -15.18
N ASP A 214 -18.54 19.60 -15.77
CA ASP A 214 -19.03 19.51 -17.16
C ASP A 214 -17.86 19.30 -18.15
N LEU A 215 -16.74 20.01 -17.92
CA LEU A 215 -15.53 19.85 -18.72
C LEU A 215 -14.93 18.44 -18.58
N LEU A 216 -14.94 17.86 -17.38
CA LEU A 216 -14.41 16.54 -17.11
C LEU A 216 -15.20 15.40 -17.78
N GLN A 217 -16.44 15.65 -18.20
CA GLN A 217 -17.23 14.69 -18.97
C GLN A 217 -16.79 14.58 -20.44
N SER A 218 -15.95 15.51 -20.92
CA SER A 218 -15.37 15.39 -22.28
C SER A 218 -14.46 14.16 -22.37
N PRO A 219 -14.63 13.29 -23.37
CA PRO A 219 -13.78 12.13 -23.57
C PRO A 219 -12.37 12.50 -24.06
N ASP A 220 -12.21 13.72 -24.62
CA ASP A 220 -10.95 14.18 -25.19
C ASP A 220 -10.06 14.83 -24.13
N LEU A 221 -8.91 14.21 -23.84
CA LEU A 221 -7.95 14.69 -22.88
C LEU A 221 -7.41 16.09 -23.24
N VAL A 222 -7.16 16.34 -24.53
CA VAL A 222 -6.62 17.64 -24.99
C VAL A 222 -7.61 18.77 -24.70
N THR A 223 -8.89 18.53 -24.98
CA THR A 223 -9.98 19.47 -24.66
C THR A 223 -10.08 19.72 -23.14
N ARG A 224 -9.99 18.67 -22.33
CA ARG A 224 -10.00 18.79 -20.87
C ARG A 224 -8.82 19.61 -20.35
N LEU A 225 -7.60 19.29 -20.79
CA LEU A 225 -6.41 20.02 -20.37
C LEU A 225 -6.48 21.50 -20.78
N ALA A 226 -6.84 21.80 -22.03
CA ALA A 226 -6.98 23.16 -22.52
C ALA A 226 -8.05 23.95 -21.73
N GLY A 227 -9.18 23.32 -21.45
CA GLY A 227 -10.27 23.93 -20.68
C GLY A 227 -9.89 24.22 -19.24
N ILE A 228 -9.21 23.30 -18.55
CA ILE A 228 -8.73 23.49 -17.18
C ILE A 228 -7.70 24.64 -17.14
N LYS A 229 -6.76 24.66 -18.07
CA LYS A 229 -5.75 25.72 -18.18
C LYS A 229 -6.39 27.11 -18.35
N ALA A 230 -7.49 27.18 -19.11
CA ALA A 230 -8.23 28.43 -19.33
C ALA A 230 -9.02 28.89 -18.08
N MET A 231 -9.18 28.06 -17.06
CA MET A 231 -9.85 28.46 -15.81
C MET A 231 -8.94 29.23 -14.86
N PHE A 232 -7.62 29.12 -14.99
CA PHE A 232 -6.69 29.85 -14.13
C PHE A 232 -6.65 31.34 -14.48
N GLN A 233 -6.36 32.19 -13.49
CA GLN A 233 -6.10 33.60 -13.72
C GLN A 233 -4.82 33.74 -14.56
N ALA A 234 -4.80 34.70 -15.48
CA ALA A 234 -3.69 34.86 -16.45
C ALA A 234 -2.35 35.21 -15.77
N ASP A 235 -2.37 35.78 -14.59
CA ASP A 235 -1.23 36.17 -13.77
C ASP A 235 -0.90 35.18 -12.66
N ASP A 236 -1.59 34.01 -12.60
CA ASP A 236 -1.30 32.95 -11.64
C ASP A 236 -0.13 32.08 -12.12
N GLU A 237 1.10 32.59 -11.97
CA GLU A 237 2.31 31.91 -12.39
C GLU A 237 2.47 30.51 -11.74
N GLU A 238 2.07 30.36 -10.47
CA GLU A 238 2.17 29.09 -9.75
C GLU A 238 1.26 28.02 -10.37
N ALA A 239 0.00 28.35 -10.66
CA ALA A 239 -0.92 27.41 -11.29
C ALA A 239 -0.49 27.04 -12.71
N HIS A 240 -0.03 28.01 -13.50
CA HIS A 240 0.47 27.76 -14.86
C HIS A 240 1.73 26.89 -14.88
N GLN A 241 2.66 27.12 -13.94
CA GLN A 241 3.84 26.28 -13.79
C GLN A 241 3.46 24.86 -13.38
N ALA A 242 2.61 24.71 -12.35
CA ALA A 242 2.14 23.40 -11.90
C ALA A 242 1.43 22.62 -13.01
N PHE A 243 0.66 23.33 -13.84
CA PHE A 243 -0.03 22.72 -14.97
C PHE A 243 0.97 22.21 -16.02
N ALA A 244 1.98 22.99 -16.37
CA ALA A 244 3.04 22.59 -17.29
C ALA A 244 3.84 21.37 -16.75
N GLU A 245 4.11 21.34 -15.44
CA GLU A 245 4.76 20.20 -14.78
C GLU A 245 3.90 18.92 -14.85
N VAL A 246 2.58 19.02 -14.70
CA VAL A 246 1.66 17.89 -14.87
C VAL A 246 1.62 17.41 -16.32
N GLU A 247 1.57 18.32 -17.31
CA GLU A 247 1.62 17.98 -18.74
C GLU A 247 2.93 17.26 -19.07
N ASP A 248 4.07 17.75 -18.59
CA ASP A 248 5.40 17.13 -18.79
C ASP A 248 5.47 15.74 -18.16
N LEU A 249 4.99 15.61 -16.91
CA LEU A 249 4.99 14.35 -16.19
C LEU A 249 4.12 13.28 -16.88
N ILE A 250 2.96 13.65 -17.42
CA ILE A 250 2.12 12.75 -18.24
C ILE A 250 2.89 12.31 -19.49
N GLY A 251 3.52 13.24 -20.20
CA GLY A 251 4.32 12.94 -21.39
C GLY A 251 5.49 12.00 -21.09
N LEU A 252 6.22 12.25 -20.01
CA LEU A 252 7.33 11.41 -19.56
C LEU A 252 6.86 10.00 -19.15
N ALA A 253 5.74 9.90 -18.44
CA ALA A 253 5.18 8.62 -18.02
C ALA A 253 4.74 7.77 -19.23
N HIS A 254 4.10 8.37 -20.23
CA HIS A 254 3.75 7.68 -21.48
C HIS A 254 4.99 7.23 -22.24
N ALA A 255 6.03 8.07 -22.32
CA ALA A 255 7.30 7.70 -22.93
C ALA A 255 8.01 6.55 -22.18
N ALA A 256 7.79 6.45 -20.87
CA ALA A 256 8.28 5.35 -20.02
C ALA A 256 7.42 4.07 -20.12
N GLY A 257 6.35 4.06 -20.92
CA GLY A 257 5.51 2.89 -21.16
C GLY A 257 4.26 2.77 -20.29
N VAL A 258 3.95 3.78 -19.49
CA VAL A 258 2.68 3.83 -18.74
C VAL A 258 1.56 4.20 -19.72
N GLY A 259 0.58 3.32 -19.89
CA GLY A 259 -0.49 3.51 -20.86
C GLY A 259 -1.41 4.69 -20.54
N GLU A 260 -1.99 5.31 -21.58
CA GLU A 260 -2.95 6.42 -21.43
C GLU A 260 -4.19 6.06 -20.60
N ASN A 261 -4.59 4.79 -20.63
CA ASN A 261 -5.71 4.29 -19.82
C ASN A 261 -5.30 3.97 -18.37
N VAL A 262 -4.00 4.01 -18.05
CA VAL A 262 -3.46 3.71 -16.73
C VAL A 262 -3.19 4.98 -15.94
N LEU A 263 -2.60 6.01 -16.57
CA LEU A 263 -2.35 7.30 -15.94
C LEU A 263 -3.48 8.27 -16.30
N VAL A 264 -4.24 8.69 -15.29
CA VAL A 264 -5.42 9.55 -15.44
C VAL A 264 -5.17 10.88 -14.72
N PHE A 265 -5.24 11.99 -15.45
CA PHE A 265 -5.27 13.31 -14.83
C PHE A 265 -6.68 13.63 -14.35
N ASP A 266 -6.83 13.90 -13.05
CA ASP A 266 -8.10 14.26 -12.43
C ASP A 266 -7.94 15.48 -11.51
N PRO A 267 -8.29 16.68 -11.96
CA PRO A 267 -8.14 17.91 -11.19
C PRO A 267 -9.08 17.97 -9.97
N THR A 268 -9.98 17.02 -9.81
CA THR A 268 -10.85 16.92 -8.63
C THR A 268 -10.23 16.08 -7.53
N LEU A 269 -9.14 15.37 -7.79
CA LEU A 269 -8.43 14.63 -6.76
C LEU A 269 -7.90 15.62 -5.71
N ALA A 270 -8.63 15.70 -4.60
CA ALA A 270 -8.33 16.59 -3.48
C ALA A 270 -7.91 15.82 -2.22
N ARG A 271 -7.88 14.48 -2.32
CA ARG A 271 -7.51 13.58 -1.22
C ARG A 271 -6.03 13.68 -0.91
N GLY A 272 -5.70 13.27 0.27
CA GLY A 272 -4.34 13.16 0.75
C GLY A 272 -4.19 13.78 2.13
N LEU A 273 -3.04 13.53 2.73
CA LEU A 273 -2.69 14.12 4.00
C LEU A 273 -2.37 15.61 3.82
N ASN A 274 -2.68 16.41 4.81
CA ASN A 274 -2.57 17.88 4.74
C ASN A 274 -1.13 18.39 4.51
N TYR A 275 -0.15 17.50 4.53
CA TYR A 275 1.25 17.87 4.29
C TYR A 275 1.67 17.83 2.81
N TYR A 276 0.83 17.38 1.88
CA TYR A 276 1.17 17.44 0.46
C TYR A 276 1.07 18.86 -0.08
N THR A 277 2.07 19.27 -0.87
CA THR A 277 2.25 20.63 -1.37
C THR A 277 2.31 20.73 -2.89
N GLY A 278 2.54 19.65 -3.60
CA GLY A 278 2.66 19.56 -5.06
C GLY A 278 1.85 18.39 -5.62
N ALA A 279 2.48 17.57 -6.44
CA ALA A 279 1.85 16.40 -7.06
C ALA A 279 1.19 15.48 -6.03
N ILE A 280 0.02 14.97 -6.37
CA ILE A 280 -0.79 14.05 -5.57
C ILE A 280 -1.09 12.83 -6.43
N PHE A 281 -0.93 11.65 -5.84
CA PHE A 281 -1.20 10.36 -6.49
C PHE A 281 -2.26 9.59 -5.73
N GLU A 282 -3.12 8.92 -6.47
CA GLU A 282 -4.04 7.92 -5.93
C GLU A 282 -4.13 6.76 -6.92
N VAL A 283 -4.16 5.52 -6.43
CA VAL A 283 -4.46 4.38 -7.27
C VAL A 283 -5.82 3.82 -6.88
N ARG A 284 -6.69 3.69 -7.85
CA ARG A 284 -8.02 3.11 -7.70
C ARG A 284 -8.25 1.99 -8.69
N VAL A 285 -9.20 1.11 -8.37
CA VAL A 285 -9.70 0.06 -9.26
C VAL A 285 -11.21 0.29 -9.38
N PRO A 286 -11.70 0.96 -10.43
CA PRO A 286 -13.10 1.41 -10.52
C PRO A 286 -14.14 0.30 -10.39
N GLU A 287 -13.82 -0.90 -10.86
CA GLU A 287 -14.71 -2.06 -10.80
C GLU A 287 -14.72 -2.77 -9.43
N ALA A 288 -13.79 -2.44 -8.53
CA ALA A 288 -13.76 -3.02 -7.19
C ALA A 288 -14.53 -2.15 -6.19
N PRO A 289 -15.33 -2.73 -5.27
CA PRO A 289 -16.03 -1.97 -4.22
C PRO A 289 -15.08 -1.62 -3.06
N ILE A 290 -13.87 -1.21 -3.39
CA ILE A 290 -12.77 -0.90 -2.47
C ILE A 290 -12.27 0.49 -2.84
N GLY A 291 -12.04 1.34 -1.85
CA GLY A 291 -11.47 2.67 -2.09
C GLY A 291 -10.03 2.59 -2.61
N SER A 292 -9.37 3.75 -2.68
CA SER A 292 -7.97 3.84 -3.12
C SER A 292 -7.07 2.78 -2.50
N ILE A 293 -6.34 2.07 -3.33
CA ILE A 293 -5.43 0.99 -2.89
C ILE A 293 -4.01 1.47 -2.64
N CYS A 294 -3.62 2.58 -3.28
CA CYS A 294 -2.34 3.25 -3.07
C CYS A 294 -2.58 4.77 -3.06
N GLY A 295 -1.63 5.51 -2.51
CA GLY A 295 -1.66 6.97 -2.53
C GLY A 295 -0.30 7.55 -2.23
N GLY A 296 -0.13 8.84 -2.53
CA GLY A 296 1.13 9.52 -2.30
C GLY A 296 1.09 10.98 -2.72
N GLY A 297 2.26 11.62 -2.69
CA GLY A 297 2.42 12.98 -3.18
C GLY A 297 3.71 13.63 -2.74
N ARG A 298 3.93 14.84 -3.25
CA ARG A 298 5.06 15.69 -2.90
C ARG A 298 4.77 16.47 -1.63
N TYR A 299 5.74 16.52 -0.74
CA TYR A 299 5.74 17.30 0.49
C TYR A 299 7.01 18.17 0.56
N ALA A 300 6.84 19.49 0.75
CA ALA A 300 7.96 20.42 0.66
C ALA A 300 8.74 20.57 1.98
N ASP A 301 8.11 20.39 3.13
CA ASP A 301 8.71 20.74 4.41
C ASP A 301 8.28 19.84 5.59
N LEU A 302 8.13 18.55 5.32
CA LEU A 302 7.76 17.62 6.39
C LEU A 302 8.86 17.49 7.46
N THR A 303 10.12 17.70 7.08
CA THR A 303 11.28 17.70 7.99
C THR A 303 11.36 18.96 8.84
N GLY A 304 10.78 20.08 8.42
CA GLY A 304 10.70 21.33 9.18
C GLY A 304 10.00 21.15 10.52
N ILE A 305 9.03 20.25 10.60
CA ILE A 305 8.37 19.84 11.84
C ILE A 305 9.37 19.36 12.91
N PHE A 306 10.51 18.83 12.48
CA PHE A 306 11.58 18.28 13.31
C PHE A 306 12.83 19.16 13.33
N GLY A 307 12.72 20.44 12.85
CA GLY A 307 13.78 21.44 12.91
C GLY A 307 14.80 21.37 11.76
N TRP A 308 14.39 20.86 10.58
CA TRP A 308 15.18 20.94 9.37
C TRP A 308 14.29 21.36 8.19
N ASP A 309 14.21 22.68 8.00
CA ASP A 309 13.34 23.31 7.01
C ASP A 309 13.84 23.12 5.56
N GLY A 310 12.92 23.21 4.61
CA GLY A 310 13.20 23.28 3.18
C GLY A 310 13.65 21.97 2.52
N MET A 311 13.45 20.83 3.15
CA MET A 311 13.77 19.54 2.57
C MET A 311 12.57 18.97 1.83
N SER A 312 12.58 19.08 0.51
CA SER A 312 11.55 18.52 -0.35
C SER A 312 11.64 17.00 -0.43
N GLY A 313 10.50 16.36 -0.50
CA GLY A 313 10.38 14.93 -0.72
C GLY A 313 9.09 14.59 -1.46
N VAL A 314 9.08 13.43 -2.08
CA VAL A 314 7.90 12.82 -2.70
C VAL A 314 7.86 11.34 -2.34
N GLY A 315 6.69 10.82 -2.05
CA GLY A 315 6.56 9.43 -1.64
C GLY A 315 5.20 8.84 -1.96
N VAL A 316 5.19 7.52 -2.02
CA VAL A 316 3.99 6.72 -2.30
C VAL A 316 3.87 5.59 -1.29
N SER A 317 2.63 5.19 -1.05
CA SER A 317 2.28 4.08 -0.16
C SER A 317 1.37 3.10 -0.87
N PHE A 318 1.75 1.84 -0.91
CA PHE A 318 0.90 0.73 -1.32
C PHE A 318 0.19 0.17 -0.09
N GLY A 319 -1.13 0.13 -0.11
CA GLY A 319 -1.94 -0.51 0.92
C GLY A 319 -2.02 -2.01 0.66
N ALA A 320 -1.11 -2.80 1.27
CA ALA A 320 -1.01 -4.23 0.99
C ALA A 320 -2.33 -4.98 1.21
N ASP A 321 -3.03 -4.67 2.29
CA ASP A 321 -4.31 -5.31 2.63
C ASP A 321 -5.42 -4.95 1.64
N ARG A 322 -5.45 -3.71 1.14
CA ARG A 322 -6.42 -3.30 0.11
C ARG A 322 -6.13 -3.90 -1.25
N ILE A 323 -4.85 -4.04 -1.61
CA ILE A 323 -4.44 -4.76 -2.83
C ILE A 323 -4.85 -6.23 -2.71
N TYR A 324 -4.66 -6.84 -1.54
CA TYR A 324 -5.14 -8.19 -1.26
C TYR A 324 -6.66 -8.30 -1.47
N ASP A 325 -7.45 -7.39 -0.88
CA ASP A 325 -8.91 -7.37 -1.03
C ASP A 325 -9.35 -7.25 -2.50
N VAL A 326 -8.62 -6.47 -3.32
CA VAL A 326 -8.89 -6.35 -4.76
C VAL A 326 -8.60 -7.67 -5.48
N LEU A 327 -7.44 -8.27 -5.24
CA LEU A 327 -7.07 -9.55 -5.84
C LEU A 327 -8.05 -10.67 -5.45
N GLU A 328 -8.50 -10.68 -4.19
CA GLU A 328 -9.52 -11.61 -3.71
C GLU A 328 -10.87 -11.37 -4.41
N HIS A 329 -11.27 -10.10 -4.57
CA HIS A 329 -12.52 -9.74 -5.23
C HIS A 329 -12.62 -10.25 -6.67
N PHE A 330 -11.50 -10.25 -7.40
CA PHE A 330 -11.42 -10.70 -8.80
C PHE A 330 -10.96 -12.15 -8.96
N ASP A 331 -10.74 -12.89 -7.85
CA ASP A 331 -10.13 -14.24 -7.88
C ASP A 331 -8.80 -14.25 -8.67
N ALA A 332 -8.01 -13.18 -8.51
CA ALA A 332 -6.81 -12.91 -9.30
C ALA A 332 -5.51 -13.40 -8.65
N PHE A 333 -5.59 -14.17 -7.56
CA PHE A 333 -4.40 -14.78 -6.98
C PHE A 333 -3.85 -15.87 -7.89
N PRO A 334 -2.55 -15.81 -8.28
CA PRO A 334 -1.94 -16.91 -9.01
C PRO A 334 -1.96 -18.17 -8.13
N THR A 335 -2.26 -19.30 -8.75
CA THR A 335 -2.35 -20.61 -8.07
C THR A 335 -1.05 -20.94 -7.32
N GLU A 336 0.10 -20.48 -7.84
CA GLU A 336 1.43 -20.67 -7.25
C GLU A 336 1.69 -19.77 -6.02
N ALA A 337 0.89 -18.74 -5.78
CA ALA A 337 1.03 -17.87 -4.62
C ALA A 337 0.69 -18.57 -3.30
N MET A 338 -0.08 -19.66 -3.36
CA MET A 338 -0.34 -20.47 -2.18
C MET A 338 0.91 -21.29 -1.84
N VAL A 339 1.56 -20.94 -0.72
CA VAL A 339 2.72 -21.68 -0.21
C VAL A 339 2.23 -23.01 0.37
N GLN A 340 1.87 -23.95 -0.51
CA GLN A 340 1.49 -25.30 -0.12
C GLN A 340 2.70 -26.23 -0.18
N PRO A 341 2.76 -27.30 0.65
CA PRO A 341 3.72 -28.38 0.47
C PRO A 341 3.54 -29.01 -0.92
N GLN A 342 4.63 -29.31 -1.59
CA GLN A 342 4.63 -29.97 -2.90
C GLN A 342 4.68 -31.49 -2.75
N VAL A 343 5.32 -31.95 -1.68
CA VAL A 343 5.51 -33.38 -1.40
C VAL A 343 5.10 -33.72 0.02
N LEU A 344 4.32 -34.79 0.19
CA LEU A 344 4.11 -35.43 1.47
C LEU A 344 4.90 -36.76 1.50
N ILE A 345 5.80 -36.96 2.47
CA ILE A 345 6.41 -38.23 2.74
C ILE A 345 5.53 -38.98 3.75
N VAL A 346 5.16 -40.19 3.38
CA VAL A 346 4.33 -41.10 4.21
C VAL A 346 5.20 -41.84 5.21
N GLN A 347 4.73 -41.97 6.45
CA GLN A 347 5.34 -42.78 7.50
C GLN A 347 4.44 -43.99 7.78
N MET A 348 4.87 -45.16 7.31
CA MET A 348 4.09 -46.41 7.45
C MET A 348 4.34 -47.10 8.81
N ASP A 349 5.59 -47.10 9.27
CA ASP A 349 6.06 -47.74 10.48
C ASP A 349 7.22 -46.99 11.13
N ALA A 350 7.69 -47.46 12.29
CA ALA A 350 8.79 -46.85 13.02
C ALA A 350 10.16 -47.12 12.38
N GLU A 351 10.29 -48.26 11.70
CA GLU A 351 11.55 -48.69 11.07
C GLU A 351 11.88 -47.82 9.85
N GLY A 352 10.88 -47.37 9.08
CA GLY A 352 11.07 -46.48 7.95
C GLY A 352 11.37 -45.02 8.32
N ARG A 353 11.32 -44.66 9.61
CA ARG A 353 11.45 -43.25 10.04
C ARG A 353 12.78 -42.61 9.64
N SER A 354 13.90 -43.35 9.79
CA SER A 354 15.21 -42.80 9.43
C SER A 354 15.29 -42.46 7.94
N ALA A 355 14.88 -43.41 7.08
CA ALA A 355 14.86 -43.21 5.63
C ALA A 355 13.92 -42.04 5.23
N ALA A 356 12.78 -41.94 5.89
CA ALA A 356 11.84 -40.82 5.64
C ALA A 356 12.44 -39.44 6.02
N VAL A 357 13.22 -39.37 7.10
CA VAL A 357 13.95 -38.15 7.50
C VAL A 357 15.05 -37.83 6.51
N ASP A 358 15.81 -38.82 6.03
CA ASP A 358 16.85 -38.63 5.02
C ASP A 358 16.26 -38.10 3.70
N ALA A 359 15.13 -38.66 3.25
CA ALA A 359 14.41 -38.19 2.07
C ALA A 359 13.86 -36.77 2.27
N LEU A 360 13.34 -36.45 3.46
CA LEU A 360 12.89 -35.11 3.81
C LEU A 360 14.01 -34.09 3.70
N HIS A 361 15.17 -34.38 4.25
CA HIS A 361 16.35 -33.52 4.17
C HIS A 361 16.84 -33.36 2.74
N ALA A 362 16.89 -34.41 1.96
CA ALA A 362 17.31 -34.36 0.57
C ALA A 362 16.38 -33.52 -0.30
N LEU A 363 15.06 -33.71 -0.19
CA LEU A 363 14.07 -32.89 -0.92
C LEU A 363 14.13 -31.41 -0.53
N ARG A 364 14.20 -31.11 0.77
CA ARG A 364 14.31 -29.73 1.26
C ARG A 364 15.61 -29.07 0.84
N GLY A 365 16.72 -29.81 0.86
CA GLY A 365 18.03 -29.36 0.38
C GLY A 365 18.02 -28.96 -1.11
N ASN A 366 17.14 -29.56 -1.89
CA ASN A 366 16.91 -29.27 -3.30
C ASN A 366 15.78 -28.20 -3.51
N GLY A 367 15.34 -27.51 -2.47
CA GLY A 367 14.34 -26.43 -2.56
C GLY A 367 12.88 -26.91 -2.67
N THR A 368 12.60 -28.22 -2.56
CA THR A 368 11.23 -28.75 -2.64
C THR A 368 10.51 -28.60 -1.31
N ARG A 369 9.33 -27.94 -1.30
CA ARG A 369 8.50 -27.77 -0.10
C ARG A 369 7.90 -29.11 0.31
N THR A 370 8.52 -29.76 1.29
CA THR A 370 8.22 -31.13 1.70
C THR A 370 7.81 -31.22 3.17
N VAL A 371 6.78 -31.99 3.44
CA VAL A 371 6.33 -32.35 4.78
C VAL A 371 6.44 -33.88 4.96
N LEU A 372 6.77 -34.29 6.17
CA LEU A 372 6.73 -35.68 6.60
C LEU A 372 5.49 -35.87 7.46
N TYR A 373 4.69 -36.92 7.20
CA TYR A 373 3.56 -37.21 8.07
C TYR A 373 4.08 -37.57 9.48
N PRO A 374 3.59 -36.90 10.54
CA PRO A 374 4.29 -36.95 11.84
C PRO A 374 4.20 -38.29 12.59
N GLU A 375 3.21 -39.11 12.26
CA GLU A 375 2.91 -40.35 12.96
C GLU A 375 2.87 -41.54 11.99
N ALA A 376 3.28 -42.72 12.46
CA ALA A 376 3.01 -43.94 11.73
C ALA A 376 1.49 -44.19 11.68
N ALA A 377 0.93 -44.23 10.50
CA ALA A 377 -0.51 -44.41 10.30
C ALA A 377 -0.82 -45.20 9.02
N LYS A 378 -2.07 -45.66 8.91
CA LYS A 378 -2.53 -46.32 7.68
C LYS A 378 -2.40 -45.43 6.46
N LEU A 379 -1.89 -45.96 5.36
CA LEU A 379 -1.66 -45.22 4.10
C LEU A 379 -2.90 -44.42 3.66
N LYS A 380 -4.09 -45.01 3.74
CA LYS A 380 -5.34 -44.35 3.36
C LYS A 380 -5.56 -43.03 4.12
N LYS A 381 -5.22 -42.97 5.43
CA LYS A 381 -5.34 -41.73 6.23
C LYS A 381 -4.36 -40.67 5.72
N GLN A 382 -3.15 -41.07 5.43
CA GLN A 382 -2.10 -40.15 4.98
C GLN A 382 -2.34 -39.62 3.55
N LEU A 383 -2.86 -40.51 2.65
CA LEU A 383 -3.25 -40.08 1.30
C LEU A 383 -4.46 -39.09 1.32
N LYS A 384 -5.40 -39.30 2.24
CA LYS A 384 -6.49 -38.33 2.43
C LYS A 384 -5.92 -36.99 2.88
N HIS A 385 -5.01 -36.98 3.83
CA HIS A 385 -4.34 -35.77 4.28
C HIS A 385 -3.52 -35.09 3.17
N ALA A 386 -2.84 -35.86 2.34
CA ALA A 386 -2.13 -35.35 1.16
C ALA A 386 -3.06 -34.62 0.19
N ALA A 387 -4.24 -35.18 -0.06
CA ALA A 387 -5.27 -34.55 -0.90
C ALA A 387 -5.82 -33.28 -0.26
N GLU A 388 -6.06 -33.25 1.06
CA GLU A 388 -6.51 -32.07 1.79
C GLU A 388 -5.45 -30.95 1.80
N LEU A 389 -4.16 -31.30 1.81
CA LEU A 389 -3.05 -30.34 1.69
C LEU A 389 -2.80 -29.87 0.25
N GLY A 390 -3.40 -30.53 -0.74
CA GLY A 390 -3.18 -30.21 -2.14
C GLY A 390 -1.75 -30.47 -2.63
N VAL A 391 -1.02 -31.46 -2.05
CA VAL A 391 0.33 -31.76 -2.48
C VAL A 391 0.34 -32.39 -3.87
N SER A 392 1.32 -32.03 -4.70
CA SER A 392 1.48 -32.58 -6.04
C SER A 392 1.95 -34.06 -6.01
N PHE A 393 2.78 -34.39 -5.02
CA PHE A 393 3.38 -35.71 -4.92
C PHE A 393 3.29 -36.31 -3.52
N VAL A 394 3.18 -37.63 -3.47
CA VAL A 394 3.37 -38.45 -2.25
C VAL A 394 4.53 -39.35 -2.46
N MET A 395 5.45 -39.41 -1.50
CA MET A 395 6.53 -40.39 -1.44
C MET A 395 6.31 -41.36 -0.30
N LEU A 396 6.53 -42.65 -0.58
CA LEU A 396 6.44 -43.70 0.42
C LEU A 396 7.53 -44.75 0.19
N ALA A 397 7.98 -45.35 1.29
CA ALA A 397 8.84 -46.54 1.27
C ALA A 397 8.33 -47.52 2.32
N GLY A 398 7.59 -48.51 1.88
CA GLY A 398 7.20 -49.67 2.68
C GLY A 398 8.36 -50.61 2.87
N GLU A 399 8.09 -51.82 3.42
CA GLU A 399 9.13 -52.84 3.67
C GLU A 399 9.80 -53.30 2.37
N ASP A 400 9.04 -53.53 1.31
CA ASP A 400 9.54 -53.98 0.01
C ASP A 400 10.41 -52.90 -0.67
N GLU A 401 9.99 -51.64 -0.66
CA GLU A 401 10.77 -50.52 -1.22
C GLU A 401 12.07 -50.34 -0.44
N ARG A 402 12.03 -50.38 0.89
CA ARG A 402 13.24 -50.25 1.72
C ARG A 402 14.23 -51.37 1.48
N ALA A 403 13.75 -52.62 1.30
CA ALA A 403 14.61 -53.74 0.96
C ALA A 403 15.36 -53.56 -0.37
N GLN A 404 14.81 -52.74 -1.28
CA GLN A 404 15.37 -52.43 -2.59
C GLN A 404 16.06 -51.05 -2.63
N ASN A 405 16.18 -50.33 -1.50
CA ASN A 405 16.61 -48.93 -1.44
C ASN A 405 15.84 -48.01 -2.42
N ALA A 406 14.55 -48.26 -2.55
CA ALA A 406 13.69 -47.56 -3.50
C ALA A 406 12.58 -46.75 -2.78
N TRP A 407 11.96 -45.87 -3.51
CA TRP A 407 10.83 -45.03 -3.12
C TRP A 407 9.74 -45.13 -4.16
N THR A 408 8.51 -45.29 -3.74
CA THR A 408 7.36 -45.11 -4.60
C THR A 408 6.98 -43.62 -4.59
N VAL A 409 7.04 -42.96 -5.75
CA VAL A 409 6.58 -41.59 -6.00
C VAL A 409 5.22 -41.67 -6.64
N ARG A 410 4.22 -41.08 -6.02
CA ARG A 410 2.86 -41.01 -6.57
C ARG A 410 2.54 -39.58 -6.94
N ASN A 411 2.20 -39.34 -8.20
CA ASN A 411 1.59 -38.10 -8.65
C ASN A 411 0.12 -38.07 -8.18
N MET A 412 -0.27 -37.02 -7.45
CA MET A 412 -1.60 -36.93 -6.86
C MET A 412 -2.67 -36.48 -7.86
N GLU A 413 -2.29 -35.84 -8.95
CA GLU A 413 -3.18 -35.41 -10.01
C GLU A 413 -3.51 -36.56 -10.98
N THR A 414 -2.48 -37.24 -11.53
CA THR A 414 -2.68 -38.31 -12.51
C THR A 414 -2.91 -39.68 -11.85
N GLY A 415 -2.52 -39.83 -10.60
CA GLY A 415 -2.55 -41.11 -9.87
C GLY A 415 -1.43 -42.07 -10.24
N GLU A 416 -0.55 -41.75 -11.18
CA GLU A 416 0.59 -42.55 -11.62
C GLU A 416 1.58 -42.77 -10.49
N GLN A 417 2.21 -43.96 -10.46
CA GLN A 417 3.20 -44.32 -9.47
C GLN A 417 4.47 -44.82 -10.17
N THR A 418 5.62 -44.35 -9.68
CA THR A 418 6.94 -44.74 -10.16
C THR A 418 7.78 -45.18 -8.98
N VAL A 419 8.45 -46.33 -9.11
CA VAL A 419 9.42 -46.79 -8.10
C VAL A 419 10.83 -46.44 -8.58
N ALA A 420 11.57 -45.73 -7.75
CA ALA A 420 12.87 -45.18 -8.13
C ALA A 420 13.81 -45.10 -6.92
N SER A 421 15.12 -44.98 -7.16
CA SER A 421 16.05 -44.58 -6.08
C SER A 421 15.70 -43.21 -5.51
N LEU A 422 16.18 -42.86 -4.33
CA LEU A 422 15.93 -41.52 -3.74
C LEU A 422 16.40 -40.40 -4.66
N SER A 423 17.56 -40.55 -5.30
CA SER A 423 18.11 -39.58 -6.25
C SER A 423 17.19 -39.38 -7.47
N ASP A 424 16.75 -40.51 -8.07
CA ASP A 424 15.88 -40.45 -9.24
C ASP A 424 14.47 -39.95 -8.89
N ALA A 425 13.95 -40.31 -7.71
CA ALA A 425 12.68 -39.81 -7.19
C ALA A 425 12.68 -38.28 -7.04
N ILE A 426 13.77 -37.72 -6.52
CA ILE A 426 13.97 -36.26 -6.45
C ILE A 426 13.97 -35.62 -7.85
N GLY A 427 14.72 -36.25 -8.79
CA GLY A 427 14.78 -35.79 -10.18
C GLY A 427 13.41 -35.78 -10.88
N ILE A 428 12.62 -36.86 -10.70
CA ILE A 428 11.24 -36.95 -11.20
C ILE A 428 10.37 -35.81 -10.66
N ILE A 429 10.41 -35.60 -9.35
CA ILE A 429 9.62 -34.54 -8.68
C ILE A 429 10.03 -33.15 -9.18
N GLN A 430 11.33 -32.87 -9.23
CA GLN A 430 11.83 -31.57 -9.68
C GLN A 430 11.46 -31.26 -11.13
N SER A 431 11.61 -32.26 -12.03
CA SER A 431 11.25 -32.10 -13.43
C SER A 431 9.75 -31.82 -13.66
N ALA A 432 8.90 -32.35 -12.78
CA ALA A 432 7.47 -32.14 -12.85
C ALA A 432 6.99 -30.84 -12.16
N LEU A 433 7.82 -30.25 -11.29
CA LEU A 433 7.52 -28.99 -10.58
C LEU A 433 8.14 -27.76 -11.26
N SER A 434 9.00 -27.96 -12.28
CA SER A 434 9.61 -26.90 -13.11
C SER A 434 8.66 -26.46 -14.20
#